data_a36da9cd4af7097222d15655721dbb6e
#
_entry.id   a36da9cd4af7097222d15655721dbb6e
#
_cell.length_a   1.000
_cell.length_b   1.000
_cell.length_c   1.000
_cell.angle_alpha   90.00
_cell.angle_beta   90.00
_cell.angle_gamma   90.00
#
_symmetry.space_group_name_H-M   'P 1'
#
loop_
_entity.id
_entity.type
_entity.pdbx_description
1 polymer ?
#
loop_
_entity_poly.entity_id
_entity_poly.type
_entity_poly.pdbx_seq_one_letter_code
_entity_poly.pdbx_strand_id
1 'polypeptide(L)'
;HQRDNKKLIKALKKLRDLGNTVIVVEHDIETMENSDHIIDIGPEAGLNGGQIVANGTVEEIISNSKSITGDYLSGKKFIPIPKKRRLAKNGRVIEISGASGNNLKKVNLKIPVGTFTCVTGVSGSGKSTLILHTLYNAFNLMLNKNKSRKVPKAFTGFKGTELIDKIIDIDQSPIGRTPRSNPA
;
A
#
# COMPACT_ATOMS: atom_id res chain seq x y z
N HIS A 1 2.00 7.56 6.14
CA HIS A 1 3.48 7.54 6.18
C HIS A 1 3.92 7.50 7.64
N GLN A 2 4.97 6.74 8.01
CA GLN A 2 5.45 6.62 9.42
C GLN A 2 5.64 7.96 10.13
N ARG A 3 6.12 9.00 9.42
CA ARG A 3 6.24 10.35 9.97
C ARG A 3 4.89 10.96 10.37
N ASP A 4 3.85 10.61 9.66
CA ASP A 4 2.50 11.14 9.90
C ASP A 4 1.81 10.35 11.01
N ASN A 5 2.12 9.04 11.16
CA ASN A 5 1.64 8.20 12.26
C ASN A 5 2.01 8.76 13.63
N LYS A 6 3.25 9.20 13.82
CA LYS A 6 3.68 9.82 15.09
C LYS A 6 2.84 11.05 15.47
N LYS A 7 2.48 11.87 14.48
CA LYS A 7 1.61 13.05 14.72
C LYS A 7 0.20 12.60 15.05
N LEU A 8 -0.33 11.60 14.35
CA LEU A 8 -1.65 11.03 14.61
C LEU A 8 -1.71 10.45 16.03
N ILE A 9 -0.76 9.57 16.39
CA ILE A 9 -0.68 8.97 17.74
C ILE A 9 -0.63 10.05 18.82
N LYS A 10 0.19 11.11 18.62
CA LYS A 10 0.26 12.23 19.56
C LYS A 10 -1.09 12.95 19.68
N ALA A 11 -1.83 13.14 18.59
CA ALA A 11 -3.14 13.76 18.61
C ALA A 11 -4.18 12.88 19.34
N LEU A 12 -4.17 11.56 19.07
CA LEU A 12 -5.05 10.60 19.73
C LEU A 12 -4.80 10.55 21.25
N LYS A 13 -3.53 10.48 21.66
CA LYS A 13 -3.15 10.54 23.08
C LYS A 13 -3.62 11.85 23.74
N LYS A 14 -3.46 12.98 23.07
CA LYS A 14 -3.96 14.27 23.59
C LYS A 14 -5.48 14.26 23.77
N LEU A 15 -6.23 13.69 22.83
CA LEU A 15 -7.69 13.56 22.97
C LEU A 15 -8.06 12.69 24.17
N ARG A 16 -7.39 11.56 24.36
CA ARG A 16 -7.55 10.68 25.53
C ARG A 16 -7.25 11.45 26.83
N ASP A 17 -6.13 12.16 26.89
CA ASP A 17 -5.67 12.88 28.08
C ASP A 17 -6.61 14.04 28.47
N LEU A 18 -7.47 14.49 27.55
CA LEU A 18 -8.58 15.42 27.82
C LEU A 18 -9.82 14.74 28.42
N GLY A 19 -9.75 13.46 28.79
CA GLY A 19 -10.83 12.69 29.40
C GLY A 19 -11.78 12.00 28.41
N ASN A 20 -11.42 11.92 27.13
CA ASN A 20 -12.22 11.22 26.11
C ASN A 20 -11.86 9.74 26.05
N THR A 21 -12.83 8.90 25.70
CA THR A 21 -12.59 7.55 25.22
C THR A 21 -12.33 7.60 23.73
N VAL A 22 -11.16 7.10 23.31
CA VAL A 22 -10.74 7.08 21.90
C VAL A 22 -10.70 5.63 21.42
N ILE A 23 -11.47 5.31 20.39
CA ILE A 23 -11.50 3.99 19.75
C ILE A 23 -10.99 4.16 18.33
N VAL A 24 -9.98 3.36 17.96
CA VAL A 24 -9.34 3.39 16.63
C VAL A 24 -9.35 1.98 16.06
N VAL A 25 -9.70 1.85 14.79
CA VAL A 25 -9.55 0.59 14.04
C VAL A 25 -8.27 0.70 13.23
N GLU A 26 -7.24 0.00 13.66
CA GLU A 26 -5.89 0.09 13.09
C GLU A 26 -5.19 -1.27 13.03
N HIS A 27 -4.20 -1.35 12.16
CA HIS A 27 -3.35 -2.52 11.96
C HIS A 27 -1.85 -2.16 11.99
N ASP A 28 -1.53 -0.91 12.29
CA ASP A 28 -0.17 -0.41 12.40
C ASP A 28 0.42 -0.74 13.77
N ILE A 29 1.61 -1.37 13.76
CA ILE A 29 2.31 -1.81 14.98
C ILE A 29 2.56 -0.63 15.93
N GLU A 30 3.07 0.51 15.43
CA GLU A 30 3.38 1.67 16.26
C GLU A 30 2.14 2.23 16.95
N THR A 31 0.97 2.19 16.29
CA THR A 31 -0.31 2.59 16.87
C THR A 31 -0.76 1.62 17.94
N MET A 32 -0.68 0.31 17.70
CA MET A 32 -1.03 -0.72 18.68
C MET A 32 -0.15 -0.65 19.94
N GLU A 33 1.18 -0.54 19.79
CA GLU A 33 2.14 -0.41 20.90
C GLU A 33 1.91 0.85 21.75
N ASN A 34 1.27 1.87 21.19
CA ASN A 34 0.98 3.13 21.86
C ASN A 34 -0.43 3.22 22.43
N SER A 35 -1.26 2.20 22.25
CA SER A 35 -2.60 2.12 22.83
C SER A 35 -2.56 1.61 24.28
N ASP A 36 -3.56 1.98 25.06
CA ASP A 36 -3.70 1.49 26.44
C ASP A 36 -4.36 0.11 26.47
N HIS A 37 -5.13 -0.22 25.41
CA HIS A 37 -5.91 -1.44 25.37
C HIS A 37 -6.11 -1.87 23.91
N ILE A 38 -6.02 -3.17 23.64
CA ILE A 38 -6.19 -3.77 22.32
C ILE A 38 -7.32 -4.79 22.37
N ILE A 39 -8.18 -4.78 21.37
CA ILE A 39 -9.16 -5.83 21.08
C ILE A 39 -8.77 -6.47 19.75
N ASP A 40 -8.31 -7.71 19.81
CA ASP A 40 -7.89 -8.48 18.64
C ASP A 40 -9.04 -9.34 18.14
N ILE A 41 -9.47 -9.09 16.89
CA ILE A 41 -10.61 -9.77 16.27
C ILE A 41 -10.09 -10.70 15.17
N GLY A 42 -10.53 -11.95 15.22
CA GLY A 42 -10.11 -13.00 14.29
C GLY A 42 -10.96 -14.26 14.43
N PRO A 43 -10.33 -15.46 14.28
CA PRO A 43 -8.92 -15.70 13.92
C PRO A 43 -8.57 -15.40 12.46
N GLU A 44 -9.57 -15.44 11.57
CA GLU A 44 -9.47 -15.22 10.13
C GLU A 44 -10.44 -14.15 9.65
N ALA A 45 -10.61 -14.01 8.34
CA ALA A 45 -11.58 -13.11 7.73
C ALA A 45 -12.87 -13.87 7.33
N GLY A 46 -13.94 -13.14 7.04
CA GLY A 46 -15.21 -13.69 6.56
C GLY A 46 -15.90 -14.63 7.57
N LEU A 47 -16.34 -15.77 7.10
CA LEU A 47 -17.10 -16.73 7.92
C LEU A 47 -16.32 -17.31 9.10
N ASN A 48 -15.00 -17.38 9.01
CA ASN A 48 -14.13 -17.89 10.05
C ASN A 48 -13.63 -16.81 11.03
N GLY A 49 -14.03 -15.56 10.81
CA GLY A 49 -13.67 -14.41 11.64
C GLY A 49 -14.75 -14.03 12.65
N GLY A 50 -14.70 -12.77 13.09
CA GLY A 50 -15.74 -12.14 13.92
C GLY A 50 -15.74 -12.56 15.39
N GLN A 51 -14.65 -13.16 15.91
CA GLN A 51 -14.50 -13.51 17.31
C GLN A 51 -13.43 -12.64 17.97
N ILE A 52 -13.60 -12.34 19.25
CA ILE A 52 -12.52 -11.74 20.04
C ILE A 52 -11.51 -12.84 20.38
N VAL A 53 -10.32 -12.76 19.79
CA VAL A 53 -9.24 -13.73 19.98
C VAL A 53 -8.44 -13.38 21.22
N ALA A 54 -8.18 -12.09 21.42
CA ALA A 54 -7.46 -11.56 22.57
C ALA A 54 -7.99 -10.16 22.91
N ASN A 55 -7.87 -9.78 24.18
CA ASN A 55 -8.36 -8.50 24.69
C ASN A 55 -7.54 -8.13 25.94
N GLY A 56 -6.91 -6.96 25.92
CA GLY A 56 -6.07 -6.51 27.04
C GLY A 56 -4.98 -5.54 26.64
N THR A 57 -3.94 -5.45 27.45
CA THR A 57 -2.73 -4.66 27.19
C THR A 57 -1.89 -5.29 26.07
N VAL A 58 -0.88 -4.58 25.58
CA VAL A 58 0.09 -5.11 24.59
C VAL A 58 0.72 -6.40 25.08
N GLU A 59 1.12 -6.46 26.36
CA GLU A 59 1.76 -7.63 26.98
C GLU A 59 0.81 -8.83 27.05
N GLU A 60 -0.47 -8.58 27.34
CA GLU A 60 -1.50 -9.63 27.37
C GLU A 60 -1.78 -10.17 25.97
N ILE A 61 -1.80 -9.31 24.95
CA ILE A 61 -1.94 -9.75 23.56
C ILE A 61 -0.73 -10.59 23.11
N ILE A 62 0.50 -10.15 23.44
CA ILE A 62 1.74 -10.87 23.12
C ILE A 62 1.80 -12.25 23.79
N SER A 63 1.30 -12.37 25.00
CA SER A 63 1.30 -13.64 25.76
C SER A 63 0.18 -14.59 25.31
N ASN A 64 -0.79 -14.15 24.57
CA ASN A 64 -1.89 -14.99 24.09
C ASN A 64 -1.46 -15.82 22.87
N SER A 65 -1.31 -17.12 23.08
CA SER A 65 -0.87 -18.08 22.03
C SER A 65 -1.85 -18.22 20.83
N LYS A 66 -3.08 -17.71 20.95
CA LYS A 66 -4.08 -17.73 19.87
C LYS A 66 -4.03 -16.45 19.02
N SER A 67 -3.36 -15.40 19.50
CA SER A 67 -3.28 -14.11 18.80
C SER A 67 -2.16 -14.09 17.75
N ILE A 68 -2.55 -14.06 16.49
CA ILE A 68 -1.60 -13.82 15.38
C ILE A 68 -1.01 -12.42 15.51
N THR A 69 -1.80 -11.44 15.92
CA THR A 69 -1.35 -10.07 16.22
C THR A 69 -0.25 -10.07 17.28
N GLY A 70 -0.41 -10.85 18.36
CA GLY A 70 0.59 -11.02 19.40
C GLY A 70 1.88 -11.66 18.88
N ASP A 71 1.80 -12.64 17.98
CA ASP A 71 2.96 -13.23 17.34
C ASP A 71 3.77 -12.21 16.51
N TYR A 72 3.11 -11.28 15.83
CA TYR A 72 3.78 -10.21 15.07
C TYR A 72 4.33 -9.11 16.00
N LEU A 73 3.58 -8.69 17.01
CA LEU A 73 4.04 -7.70 18.00
C LEU A 73 5.27 -8.20 18.76
N SER A 74 5.31 -9.48 19.12
CA SER A 74 6.47 -10.08 19.82
C SER A 74 7.66 -10.37 18.89
N GLY A 75 7.50 -10.25 17.58
CA GLY A 75 8.51 -10.64 16.60
C GLY A 75 8.67 -12.16 16.40
N LYS A 76 7.83 -13.00 17.01
CA LYS A 76 7.80 -14.45 16.74
C LYS A 76 7.49 -14.74 15.28
N LYS A 77 6.56 -13.95 14.70
CA LYS A 77 6.27 -13.92 13.27
C LYS A 77 6.74 -12.61 12.67
N PHE A 78 7.31 -12.68 11.49
CA PHE A 78 7.72 -11.52 10.70
C PHE A 78 7.75 -11.87 9.21
N ILE A 79 7.62 -10.85 8.36
CA ILE A 79 7.79 -11.02 6.92
C ILE A 79 9.28 -10.92 6.62
N PRO A 80 9.93 -12.02 6.18
CA PRO A 80 11.38 -12.03 6.01
C PRO A 80 11.82 -11.12 4.86
N ILE A 81 12.85 -10.32 5.10
CA ILE A 81 13.50 -9.56 4.05
C ILE A 81 14.37 -10.50 3.22
N PRO A 82 14.14 -10.61 1.90
CA PRO A 82 14.92 -11.53 1.08
C PRO A 82 16.41 -11.13 1.06
N LYS A 83 17.29 -12.11 1.33
CA LYS A 83 18.75 -11.90 1.32
C LYS A 83 19.26 -11.50 -0.07
N LYS A 84 18.63 -11.98 -1.14
CA LYS A 84 18.97 -11.67 -2.53
C LYS A 84 17.77 -11.07 -3.25
N ARG A 85 17.94 -9.88 -3.81
CA ARG A 85 16.90 -9.21 -4.60
C ARG A 85 16.88 -9.76 -6.02
N ARG A 86 15.67 -9.86 -6.59
CA ARG A 86 15.48 -10.21 -7.99
C ARG A 86 15.94 -9.04 -8.86
N LEU A 87 16.70 -9.33 -9.90
CA LEU A 87 17.10 -8.37 -10.91
C LEU A 87 16.17 -8.42 -12.12
N ALA A 88 16.21 -7.40 -12.95
CA ALA A 88 15.50 -7.38 -14.23
C ALA A 88 15.93 -8.58 -15.09
N LYS A 89 14.98 -9.33 -15.62
CA LYS A 89 15.27 -10.47 -16.52
C LYS A 89 15.96 -9.95 -17.78
N ASN A 90 17.20 -10.37 -18.01
CA ASN A 90 18.03 -9.95 -19.16
C ASN A 90 18.20 -8.41 -19.26
N GLY A 91 18.24 -7.70 -18.13
CA GLY A 91 18.40 -6.24 -18.13
C GLY A 91 17.22 -5.44 -18.69
N ARG A 92 16.07 -6.09 -18.98
CA ARG A 92 14.90 -5.43 -19.58
C ARG A 92 14.28 -4.44 -18.60
N VAL A 93 14.04 -3.22 -19.08
CA VAL A 93 13.45 -2.13 -18.29
C VAL A 93 12.38 -1.40 -19.08
N ILE A 94 11.36 -0.93 -18.39
CA ILE A 94 10.45 0.11 -18.86
C ILE A 94 11.08 1.44 -18.50
N GLU A 95 11.13 2.38 -19.43
CA GLU A 95 11.71 3.69 -19.19
C GLU A 95 10.72 4.79 -19.56
N ILE A 96 10.55 5.77 -18.66
CA ILE A 96 9.89 7.03 -18.93
C ILE A 96 10.89 8.16 -18.69
N SER A 97 10.94 9.13 -19.59
CA SER A 97 11.88 10.24 -19.54
C SER A 97 11.15 11.58 -19.51
N GLY A 98 11.70 12.54 -18.76
CA GLY A 98 11.21 13.91 -18.74
C GLY A 98 9.78 14.08 -18.23
N ALA A 99 9.30 13.24 -17.34
CA ALA A 99 7.97 13.37 -16.75
C ALA A 99 7.84 14.70 -15.97
N SER A 100 6.90 15.57 -16.39
CA SER A 100 6.79 16.95 -15.90
C SER A 100 5.36 17.35 -15.51
N GLY A 101 4.47 16.38 -15.29
CA GLY A 101 3.10 16.67 -14.82
C GLY A 101 3.06 17.13 -13.36
N ASN A 102 2.20 18.09 -13.06
CA ASN A 102 2.01 18.67 -11.72
C ASN A 102 3.36 19.13 -11.09
N ASN A 103 3.76 18.52 -9.98
CA ASN A 103 5.00 18.85 -9.26
C ASN A 103 6.24 18.08 -9.74
N LEU A 104 6.14 17.26 -10.80
CA LEU A 104 7.26 16.52 -11.34
C LEU A 104 8.23 17.46 -12.11
N LYS A 105 9.54 17.31 -11.85
CA LYS A 105 10.59 18.16 -12.42
C LYS A 105 11.42 17.38 -13.44
N LYS A 106 10.84 17.05 -14.60
CA LYS A 106 11.48 16.28 -15.68
C LYS A 106 12.07 14.96 -15.18
N VAL A 107 11.30 14.22 -14.41
CA VAL A 107 11.72 12.98 -13.77
C VAL A 107 11.95 11.88 -14.80
N ASN A 108 13.07 11.18 -14.69
CA ASN A 108 13.36 9.96 -15.44
C ASN A 108 13.17 8.76 -14.51
N LEU A 109 12.51 7.72 -15.00
CA LEU A 109 12.21 6.51 -14.23
C LEU A 109 12.53 5.28 -15.09
N LYS A 110 13.24 4.31 -14.48
CA LYS A 110 13.46 2.97 -15.05
C LYS A 110 12.86 1.94 -14.12
N ILE A 111 11.97 1.11 -14.64
CA ILE A 111 11.32 0.03 -13.89
C ILE A 111 11.82 -1.31 -14.42
N PRO A 112 12.49 -2.12 -13.61
CA PRO A 112 12.96 -3.44 -14.01
C PRO A 112 11.78 -4.38 -14.30
N VAL A 113 11.77 -5.01 -15.46
CA VAL A 113 10.74 -5.98 -15.85
C VAL A 113 10.91 -7.29 -15.08
N GLY A 114 9.80 -7.89 -14.63
CA GLY A 114 9.80 -9.14 -13.88
C GLY A 114 10.18 -9.01 -12.41
N THR A 115 10.09 -7.78 -11.86
CA THR A 115 10.36 -7.49 -10.44
C THR A 115 9.14 -6.91 -9.73
N PHE A 116 9.10 -7.05 -8.42
CA PHE A 116 8.20 -6.29 -7.56
C PHE A 116 8.86 -4.96 -7.21
N THR A 117 8.33 -3.87 -7.75
CA THR A 117 8.89 -2.52 -7.56
C THR A 117 7.95 -1.70 -6.69
N CYS A 118 8.47 -1.14 -5.59
CA CYS A 118 7.75 -0.26 -4.69
C CYS A 118 8.10 1.21 -4.97
N VAL A 119 7.08 2.06 -5.12
CA VAL A 119 7.25 3.52 -5.27
C VAL A 119 6.85 4.19 -3.96
N THR A 120 7.82 4.80 -3.28
CA THR A 120 7.64 5.38 -1.95
C THR A 120 7.89 6.88 -1.93
N GLY A 121 7.56 7.52 -0.83
CA GLY A 121 7.77 8.95 -0.61
C GLY A 121 6.60 9.58 0.17
N VAL A 122 6.79 10.78 0.68
CA VAL A 122 5.76 11.50 1.46
C VAL A 122 4.49 11.76 0.65
N SER A 123 3.37 12.01 1.33
CA SER A 123 2.14 12.42 0.66
C SER A 123 2.37 13.69 -0.15
N GLY A 124 1.78 13.77 -1.35
CA GLY A 124 1.98 14.91 -2.26
C GLY A 124 3.32 14.95 -3.01
N SER A 125 4.23 13.97 -2.83
CA SER A 125 5.53 13.96 -3.52
C SER A 125 5.48 13.72 -5.04
N GLY A 126 4.33 13.38 -5.60
CA GLY A 126 4.16 13.14 -7.04
C GLY A 126 4.10 11.67 -7.46
N LYS A 127 4.07 10.72 -6.51
CA LYS A 127 4.00 9.28 -6.81
C LYS A 127 2.85 8.92 -7.76
N SER A 128 1.63 9.31 -7.40
CA SER A 128 0.43 9.06 -8.22
C SER A 128 0.50 9.79 -9.56
N THR A 129 1.06 11.00 -9.59
CA THR A 129 1.27 11.74 -10.84
C THR A 129 2.20 10.97 -11.77
N LEU A 130 3.32 10.45 -11.26
CA LEU A 130 4.30 9.72 -12.06
C LEU A 130 3.75 8.36 -12.52
N ILE A 131 3.18 7.57 -11.60
CA ILE A 131 2.79 6.19 -11.90
C ILE A 131 1.40 6.11 -12.54
N LEU A 132 0.36 6.70 -11.93
CA LEU A 132 -1.01 6.55 -12.43
C LEU A 132 -1.29 7.53 -13.57
N HIS A 133 -0.98 8.81 -13.38
CA HIS A 133 -1.37 9.84 -14.33
C HIS A 133 -0.41 9.99 -15.52
N THR A 134 0.83 9.52 -15.41
CA THR A 134 1.80 9.53 -16.49
C THR A 134 2.04 8.13 -17.05
N LEU A 135 2.70 7.25 -16.31
CA LEU A 135 3.12 5.94 -16.79
C LEU A 135 1.93 5.04 -17.19
N TYR A 136 0.98 4.81 -16.28
CA TYR A 136 -0.19 3.96 -16.53
C TYR A 136 -1.03 4.47 -17.69
N ASN A 137 -1.30 5.79 -17.75
CA ASN A 137 -2.07 6.36 -18.85
C ASN A 137 -1.32 6.29 -20.19
N ALA A 138 0.04 6.42 -20.18
CA ALA A 138 0.85 6.25 -21.39
C ALA A 138 0.78 4.79 -21.89
N PHE A 139 0.88 3.82 -21.01
CA PHE A 139 0.69 2.40 -21.37
C PHE A 139 -0.69 2.11 -21.93
N ASN A 140 -1.74 2.59 -21.26
CA ASN A 140 -3.11 2.40 -21.73
C ASN A 140 -3.35 3.00 -23.12
N LEU A 141 -2.77 4.16 -23.39
CA LEU A 141 -2.88 4.79 -24.71
C LEU A 141 -2.17 3.95 -25.79
N MET A 142 -1.01 3.35 -25.46
CA MET A 142 -0.21 2.59 -26.42
C MET A 142 -0.75 1.17 -26.64
N LEU A 143 -1.17 0.47 -25.60
CA LEU A 143 -1.67 -0.89 -25.67
C LEU A 143 -3.14 -0.95 -26.13
N ASN A 144 -3.95 0.02 -25.74
CA ASN A 144 -5.39 0.06 -26.00
C ASN A 144 -5.77 1.22 -26.92
N LYS A 145 -5.18 1.29 -28.12
CA LYS A 145 -5.29 2.40 -29.10
C LYS A 145 -6.69 3.01 -29.28
N ASN A 146 -7.76 2.28 -28.96
CA ASN A 146 -9.14 2.72 -29.21
C ASN A 146 -10.02 2.86 -27.95
N LYS A 147 -9.51 2.64 -26.72
CA LYS A 147 -10.34 2.62 -25.49
C LYS A 147 -9.91 3.55 -24.37
N SER A 148 -8.72 4.13 -24.41
CA SER A 148 -8.26 5.00 -23.33
C SER A 148 -8.73 6.43 -23.52
N ARG A 149 -9.57 6.92 -22.59
CA ARG A 149 -10.02 8.33 -22.54
C ARG A 149 -9.11 9.22 -21.69
N LYS A 150 -8.13 8.64 -20.99
CA LYS A 150 -7.25 9.39 -20.08
C LYS A 150 -5.93 9.73 -20.77
N VAL A 151 -5.72 11.02 -21.00
CA VAL A 151 -4.45 11.52 -21.56
C VAL A 151 -3.37 11.45 -20.48
N PRO A 152 -2.17 10.91 -20.80
CA PRO A 152 -1.05 10.93 -19.87
C PRO A 152 -0.60 12.36 -19.58
N LYS A 153 -0.06 12.61 -18.38
CA LYS A 153 0.64 13.87 -18.08
C LYS A 153 1.91 13.97 -18.91
N ALA A 154 2.41 15.19 -19.10
CA ALA A 154 3.54 15.48 -19.99
C ALA A 154 4.81 14.69 -19.64
N PHE A 155 5.44 14.13 -20.66
CA PHE A 155 6.74 13.44 -20.61
C PHE A 155 7.40 13.56 -22.00
N THR A 156 8.71 13.32 -22.10
CA THR A 156 9.46 13.48 -23.35
C THR A 156 9.78 12.16 -24.06
N GLY A 157 9.86 11.06 -23.35
CA GLY A 157 10.18 9.76 -23.95
C GLY A 157 9.62 8.60 -23.16
N PHE A 158 9.38 7.49 -23.88
CA PHE A 158 8.88 6.24 -23.30
C PHE A 158 9.42 5.04 -24.08
N LYS A 159 9.94 4.01 -23.37
CA LYS A 159 10.51 2.79 -23.97
C LYS A 159 10.05 1.56 -23.20
N GLY A 160 10.11 0.38 -23.85
CA GLY A 160 9.82 -0.91 -23.23
C GLY A 160 8.35 -1.30 -23.27
N THR A 161 7.53 -0.67 -24.12
CA THR A 161 6.12 -1.04 -24.34
C THR A 161 5.99 -2.44 -24.91
N GLU A 162 6.93 -2.85 -25.78
CA GLU A 162 7.01 -4.16 -26.38
C GLU A 162 7.28 -5.30 -25.40
N LEU A 163 7.66 -4.95 -24.18
CA LEU A 163 7.92 -5.90 -23.10
C LEU A 163 6.67 -6.23 -22.26
N ILE A 164 5.54 -5.54 -22.50
CA ILE A 164 4.32 -5.60 -21.70
C ILE A 164 3.12 -5.87 -22.59
N ASP A 165 2.41 -6.95 -22.31
CA ASP A 165 1.21 -7.33 -23.06
C ASP A 165 -0.06 -6.64 -22.49
N LYS A 166 -0.10 -6.43 -21.17
CA LYS A 166 -1.25 -5.91 -20.46
C LYS A 166 -0.82 -5.13 -19.22
N ILE A 167 -1.58 -4.08 -18.90
CA ILE A 167 -1.47 -3.34 -17.65
C ILE A 167 -2.80 -3.39 -16.89
N ILE A 168 -2.74 -3.62 -15.59
CA ILE A 168 -3.89 -3.67 -14.69
C ILE A 168 -3.66 -2.65 -13.58
N ASP A 169 -4.65 -1.79 -13.37
CA ASP A 169 -4.72 -0.88 -12.23
C ASP A 169 -5.62 -1.52 -11.17
N ILE A 170 -5.09 -1.67 -9.96
CA ILE A 170 -5.83 -2.17 -8.82
C ILE A 170 -5.85 -1.03 -7.79
N ASP A 171 -7.00 -0.46 -7.60
CA ASP A 171 -7.24 0.59 -6.62
C ASP A 171 -8.02 0.07 -5.40
N GLN A 172 -8.24 0.95 -4.42
CA GLN A 172 -8.99 0.63 -3.20
C GLN A 172 -10.49 0.88 -3.36
N SER A 173 -11.00 1.08 -4.57
CA SER A 173 -12.43 1.26 -4.79
C SER A 173 -13.17 -0.06 -4.47
N PRO A 174 -14.40 0.03 -3.94
CA PRO A 174 -15.20 -1.17 -3.67
C PRO A 174 -15.34 -2.04 -4.92
N ILE A 175 -15.10 -3.33 -4.77
CA ILE A 175 -15.25 -4.31 -5.85
C ILE A 175 -16.70 -4.31 -6.31
N GLY A 176 -16.93 -3.78 -7.52
CA GLY A 176 -18.12 -3.97 -8.32
C GLY A 176 -19.45 -3.43 -7.76
N ARG A 177 -19.99 -2.42 -8.40
CA ARG A 177 -21.43 -2.09 -8.35
C ARG A 177 -22.29 -3.00 -9.26
N THR A 178 -21.83 -4.18 -9.62
CA THR A 178 -22.63 -5.12 -10.41
C THR A 178 -23.12 -6.27 -9.54
N PRO A 179 -24.41 -6.69 -9.67
CA PRO A 179 -24.99 -7.77 -8.87
C PRO A 179 -24.31 -9.14 -9.03
N ARG A 180 -23.27 -9.24 -9.85
CA ARG A 180 -22.54 -10.50 -10.16
C ARG A 180 -21.15 -10.59 -9.52
N SER A 181 -20.68 -9.58 -8.80
CA SER A 181 -19.42 -9.65 -8.04
C SER A 181 -19.73 -9.97 -6.59
N ASN A 182 -19.93 -11.25 -6.28
CA ASN A 182 -19.80 -11.72 -4.90
C ASN A 182 -18.32 -11.69 -4.50
N PRO A 183 -17.96 -11.06 -3.39
CA PRO A 183 -16.66 -11.33 -2.76
C PRO A 183 -16.67 -12.80 -2.33
N ALA A 184 -15.63 -13.51 -2.73
CA ALA A 184 -15.40 -14.90 -2.30
C ALA A 184 -15.13 -14.95 -0.80
#